data_9853d1387588c6d8d6041fe9fba054ca
#
_entry.id   9853d1387588c6d8d6041fe9fba054ca
#
_cell.length_a   1.000
_cell.length_b   1.000
_cell.length_c   1.000
_cell.angle_alpha   90.00
_cell.angle_beta   90.00
_cell.angle_gamma   90.00
#
_symmetry.space_group_name_H-M   'P 1'
#
loop_
_entity.id
_entity.type
_entity.pdbx_description
1 polymer ?
#
loop_
_entity_poly.entity_id
_entity_poly.type
_entity_poly.pdbx_seq_one_letter_code
_entity_poly.pdbx_strand_id
1 'polypeptide(L)'
;MLTLLGPTATGKTTVAAALARRIGGEIISADSRQVFRRMTLGTGKDLADYGSPDAPADSPEAFVPYHLIDICEPGTTYSVYQFQQDFAEAYAGIVQRGHTPILCGGTGLYIESLLQGYYAEPLQSKVFGIMVPREVRRERISRRLRQRLDEGMVAEVQGLLDEGVPAEQLIRYGLEYKFVTLHLTGVLAYDEMYSLLETAIHQFAKRQMTWFRGMEERRGLTIHWIDGLLPLQEKVEQILRLARE
;
A
#
# COMPACT_ATOMS: atom_id res chain seq x y z
N MET A 1 5.74 0.69 -17.88
CA MET A 1 5.52 0.86 -16.42
C MET A 1 5.90 -0.42 -15.68
N LEU A 2 6.24 -0.32 -14.40
CA LEU A 2 6.41 -1.48 -13.50
C LEU A 2 5.30 -1.47 -12.46
N THR A 3 4.84 -2.65 -12.05
CA THR A 3 3.86 -2.82 -10.97
C THR A 3 4.44 -3.71 -9.88
N LEU A 4 4.48 -3.22 -8.65
CA LEU A 4 4.85 -4.00 -7.47
C LEU A 4 3.61 -4.22 -6.60
N LEU A 5 3.23 -5.46 -6.42
CA LEU A 5 2.10 -5.85 -5.59
C LEU A 5 2.52 -6.84 -4.50
N GLY A 6 1.65 -7.04 -3.56
CA GLY A 6 1.85 -8.02 -2.49
C GLY A 6 0.93 -7.73 -1.31
N PRO A 7 0.67 -8.74 -0.48
CA PRO A 7 -0.14 -8.55 0.72
C PRO A 7 0.55 -7.62 1.72
N THR A 8 -0.19 -7.20 2.73
CA THR A 8 0.38 -6.39 3.83
C THR A 8 1.54 -7.12 4.50
N ALA A 9 2.48 -6.36 5.05
CA ALA A 9 3.67 -6.84 5.77
C ALA A 9 4.70 -7.65 4.94
N THR A 10 4.73 -7.48 3.61
CA THR A 10 5.76 -8.12 2.75
C THR A 10 6.96 -7.23 2.46
N GLY A 11 6.91 -5.92 2.80
CA GLY A 11 7.98 -4.96 2.51
C GLY A 11 8.00 -4.44 1.07
N LYS A 12 6.87 -4.51 0.37
CA LYS A 12 6.77 -4.05 -1.03
C LYS A 12 7.14 -2.58 -1.23
N THR A 13 6.78 -1.69 -0.28
CA THR A 13 7.07 -0.25 -0.37
C THR A 13 8.57 0.02 -0.32
N THR A 14 9.28 -0.62 0.59
CA THR A 14 10.75 -0.55 0.70
C THR A 14 11.43 -1.00 -0.60
N VAL A 15 10.94 -2.10 -1.21
CA VAL A 15 11.45 -2.59 -2.50
C VAL A 15 11.15 -1.60 -3.63
N ALA A 16 9.93 -1.05 -3.67
CA ALA A 16 9.52 -0.07 -4.68
C ALA A 16 10.36 1.21 -4.60
N ALA A 17 10.62 1.71 -3.40
CA ALA A 17 11.43 2.90 -3.19
C ALA A 17 12.91 2.66 -3.60
N ALA A 18 13.49 1.52 -3.22
CA ALA A 18 14.84 1.15 -3.64
C ALA A 18 14.95 0.99 -5.17
N LEU A 19 13.94 0.39 -5.79
CA LEU A 19 13.86 0.26 -7.25
C LEU A 19 13.75 1.65 -7.92
N ALA A 20 12.89 2.53 -7.39
CA ALA A 20 12.70 3.88 -7.92
C ALA A 20 14.02 4.68 -7.90
N ARG A 21 14.77 4.65 -6.79
CA ARG A 21 16.09 5.29 -6.70
C ARG A 21 17.06 4.77 -7.77
N ARG A 22 17.01 3.47 -8.04
CA ARG A 22 17.91 2.80 -8.98
C ARG A 22 17.65 3.14 -10.45
N ILE A 23 16.39 3.45 -10.81
CA ILE A 23 15.99 3.66 -12.22
C ILE A 23 15.46 5.07 -12.50
N GLY A 24 15.54 6.01 -11.55
CA GLY A 24 14.96 7.33 -11.71
C GLY A 24 13.43 7.27 -11.83
N GLY A 25 12.79 6.47 -10.97
CA GLY A 25 11.35 6.26 -10.99
C GLY A 25 10.61 7.11 -9.96
N GLU A 26 9.29 7.23 -10.15
CA GLU A 26 8.35 7.80 -9.18
C GLU A 26 7.27 6.76 -8.86
N ILE A 27 6.77 6.77 -7.62
CA ILE A 27 5.82 5.76 -7.15
C ILE A 27 4.41 6.32 -7.18
N ILE A 28 3.46 5.54 -7.72
CA ILE A 28 2.03 5.78 -7.60
C ILE A 28 1.46 4.73 -6.65
N SER A 29 0.86 5.17 -5.53
CA SER A 29 0.29 4.27 -4.54
C SER A 29 -1.03 3.67 -5.04
N ALA A 30 -1.14 2.33 -5.01
CA ALA A 30 -2.39 1.59 -5.23
C ALA A 30 -2.93 1.05 -3.89
N ASP A 31 -3.08 1.93 -2.90
CA ASP A 31 -3.69 1.62 -1.61
C ASP A 31 -4.89 2.53 -1.36
N SER A 32 -6.08 1.94 -1.26
CA SER A 32 -7.35 2.68 -1.14
C SER A 32 -7.52 3.44 0.17
N ARG A 33 -6.65 3.24 1.15
CA ARG A 33 -6.71 3.92 2.45
C ARG A 33 -5.62 4.97 2.61
N GLN A 34 -4.47 4.80 1.96
CA GLN A 34 -3.37 5.77 2.04
C GLN A 34 -3.68 7.11 1.37
N VAL A 35 -4.74 7.19 0.59
CA VAL A 35 -5.23 8.44 -0.03
C VAL A 35 -5.72 9.46 1.00
N PHE A 36 -6.13 9.04 2.19
CA PHE A 36 -6.69 9.93 3.22
C PHE A 36 -5.60 10.57 4.06
N ARG A 37 -5.64 11.90 4.19
CA ARG A 37 -4.74 12.68 5.03
C ARG A 37 -4.90 12.32 6.51
N ARG A 38 -3.84 12.44 7.30
CA ARG A 38 -3.82 12.20 8.76
C ARG A 38 -4.21 10.78 9.18
N MET A 39 -4.45 9.88 8.23
CA MET A 39 -4.65 8.46 8.45
C MET A 39 -3.33 7.72 8.16
N THR A 40 -2.37 7.80 9.07
CA THR A 40 -0.97 7.38 8.85
C THR A 40 -0.70 6.01 9.44
N LEU A 41 -0.84 5.87 10.76
CA LEU A 41 -0.54 4.63 11.48
C LEU A 41 -1.49 3.50 11.09
N GLY A 42 -2.79 3.77 11.07
CA GLY A 42 -3.81 2.77 10.73
C GLY A 42 -3.81 2.35 9.26
N THR A 43 -3.27 3.15 8.33
CA THR A 43 -3.19 2.77 6.91
C THR A 43 -1.84 2.20 6.49
N GLY A 44 -0.85 2.35 7.37
CA GLY A 44 0.48 1.88 7.05
C GLY A 44 1.24 2.73 6.05
N LYS A 45 1.11 4.02 6.13
CA LYS A 45 1.94 4.97 5.41
C LYS A 45 3.33 5.03 6.04
N ASP A 46 4.19 4.10 5.68
CA ASP A 46 5.59 4.12 6.11
C ASP A 46 6.35 5.12 5.22
N LEU A 47 6.10 6.43 5.42
CA LEU A 47 6.66 7.50 4.57
C LEU A 47 8.18 7.57 4.62
N ALA A 48 8.80 7.07 5.68
CA ALA A 48 10.25 6.94 5.79
C ALA A 48 10.86 6.05 4.69
N ASP A 49 10.11 5.10 4.14
CA ASP A 49 10.58 4.27 3.02
C ASP A 49 10.90 5.10 1.77
N TYR A 50 10.21 6.23 1.59
CA TYR A 50 10.42 7.12 0.44
C TYR A 50 11.64 8.03 0.59
N GLY A 51 12.32 8.01 1.74
CA GLY A 51 13.51 8.82 2.00
C GLY A 51 13.20 10.25 2.44
N SER A 52 14.24 11.09 2.44
CA SER A 52 14.14 12.48 2.88
C SER A 52 14.46 13.44 1.73
N PRO A 53 13.67 14.51 1.55
CA PRO A 53 13.99 15.59 0.59
C PRO A 53 15.35 16.27 0.87
N ASP A 54 15.81 16.21 2.13
CA ASP A 54 17.09 16.80 2.56
C ASP A 54 18.29 15.87 2.34
N ALA A 55 18.05 14.59 1.98
CA ALA A 55 19.12 13.63 1.76
C ALA A 55 19.81 13.88 0.39
N PRO A 56 21.13 13.60 0.28
CA PRO A 56 21.83 13.66 -1.00
C PRO A 56 21.16 12.78 -2.06
N ALA A 57 21.09 13.25 -3.29
CA ALA A 57 20.39 12.57 -4.39
C ALA A 57 20.96 11.17 -4.74
N ASP A 58 22.21 10.93 -4.42
CA ASP A 58 22.93 9.67 -4.65
C ASP A 58 22.98 8.78 -3.40
N SER A 59 22.34 9.19 -2.30
CA SER A 59 22.31 8.42 -1.04
C SER A 59 21.22 7.36 -1.03
N PRO A 60 21.34 6.32 -0.18
CA PRO A 60 20.26 5.36 0.05
C PRO A 60 18.97 5.97 0.61
N GLU A 61 19.07 7.14 1.25
CA GLU A 61 17.95 7.89 1.80
C GLU A 61 17.41 8.97 0.84
N ALA A 62 17.89 9.05 -0.39
CA ALA A 62 17.40 10.00 -1.39
C ALA A 62 15.88 9.90 -1.54
N PHE A 63 15.24 11.05 -1.60
CA PHE A 63 13.78 11.13 -1.71
C PHE A 63 13.28 10.52 -3.03
N VAL A 64 12.24 9.70 -2.91
CA VAL A 64 11.51 9.15 -4.05
C VAL A 64 10.16 9.85 -4.12
N PRO A 65 9.85 10.56 -5.19
CA PRO A 65 8.53 11.15 -5.37
C PRO A 65 7.45 10.08 -5.37
N TYR A 66 6.36 10.36 -4.66
CA TYR A 66 5.20 9.48 -4.60
C TYR A 66 3.90 10.25 -4.85
N HIS A 67 2.91 9.54 -5.36
CA HIS A 67 1.62 10.09 -5.77
C HIS A 67 0.49 9.25 -5.17
N LEU A 68 -0.69 9.84 -5.03
CA LEU A 68 -1.92 9.25 -4.51
C LEU A 68 -1.83 8.82 -3.04
N ILE A 69 -1.01 9.54 -2.28
CA ILE A 69 -0.96 9.47 -0.82
C ILE A 69 -1.34 10.85 -0.29
N ASP A 70 -2.18 10.91 0.75
CA ASP A 70 -2.63 12.17 1.38
C ASP A 70 -3.30 13.17 0.42
N ILE A 71 -4.15 12.69 -0.48
CA ILE A 71 -4.85 13.51 -1.47
C ILE A 71 -6.31 13.81 -1.11
N CYS A 72 -6.92 13.07 -0.18
CA CYS A 72 -8.31 13.22 0.24
C CYS A 72 -8.42 13.57 1.72
N GLU A 73 -9.46 14.29 2.10
CA GLU A 73 -9.79 14.51 3.51
C GLU A 73 -10.49 13.28 4.11
N PRO A 74 -10.19 12.91 5.38
CA PRO A 74 -10.97 11.93 6.12
C PRO A 74 -12.45 12.35 6.19
N GLY A 75 -13.35 11.37 6.17
CA GLY A 75 -14.79 11.63 6.10
C GLY A 75 -15.36 11.60 4.69
N THR A 76 -14.51 11.61 3.66
CA THR A 76 -14.93 11.51 2.26
C THR A 76 -14.89 10.06 1.75
N THR A 77 -15.37 9.85 0.53
CA THR A 77 -15.25 8.57 -0.18
C THR A 77 -14.27 8.70 -1.34
N TYR A 78 -13.56 7.61 -1.63
CA TYR A 78 -12.65 7.56 -2.76
C TYR A 78 -12.88 6.25 -3.54
N SER A 79 -13.37 6.37 -4.74
CA SER A 79 -13.77 5.22 -5.58
C SER A 79 -12.65 4.75 -6.50
N VAL A 80 -12.80 3.54 -7.05
CA VAL A 80 -11.89 3.02 -8.09
C VAL A 80 -11.88 3.90 -9.34
N TYR A 81 -13.00 4.54 -9.67
CA TYR A 81 -13.09 5.46 -10.81
C TYR A 81 -12.24 6.73 -10.57
N GLN A 82 -12.35 7.34 -9.39
CA GLN A 82 -11.50 8.47 -8.99
C GLN A 82 -10.03 8.06 -9.00
N PHE A 83 -9.70 6.89 -8.44
CA PHE A 83 -8.34 6.35 -8.49
C PHE A 83 -7.80 6.29 -9.93
N GLN A 84 -8.58 5.83 -10.89
CA GLN A 84 -8.14 5.74 -12.29
C GLN A 84 -7.89 7.12 -12.92
N GLN A 85 -8.74 8.10 -12.61
CA GLN A 85 -8.56 9.48 -13.10
C GLN A 85 -7.27 10.09 -12.52
N ASP A 86 -7.10 10.03 -11.21
CA ASP A 86 -5.92 10.56 -10.53
C ASP A 86 -4.65 9.80 -10.92
N PHE A 87 -4.76 8.48 -11.14
CA PHE A 87 -3.66 7.67 -11.67
C PHE A 87 -3.24 8.15 -13.07
N ALA A 88 -4.19 8.40 -13.97
CA ALA A 88 -3.89 8.84 -15.33
C ALA A 88 -3.15 10.18 -15.35
N GLU A 89 -3.56 11.12 -14.49
CA GLU A 89 -2.89 12.41 -14.32
C GLU A 89 -1.47 12.24 -13.76
N ALA A 90 -1.31 11.49 -12.67
CA ALA A 90 0.00 11.21 -12.08
C ALA A 90 0.94 10.50 -13.07
N TYR A 91 0.44 9.48 -13.76
CA TYR A 91 1.18 8.73 -14.76
C TYR A 91 1.68 9.65 -15.90
N ALA A 92 0.80 10.47 -16.46
CA ALA A 92 1.16 11.39 -17.54
C ALA A 92 2.23 12.40 -17.08
N GLY A 93 2.09 12.96 -15.87
CA GLY A 93 3.06 13.88 -15.29
C GLY A 93 4.44 13.23 -15.08
N ILE A 94 4.50 11.98 -14.61
CA ILE A 94 5.75 11.24 -14.42
C ILE A 94 6.44 11.01 -15.77
N VAL A 95 5.70 10.55 -16.77
CA VAL A 95 6.24 10.31 -18.12
C VAL A 95 6.74 11.61 -18.74
N GLN A 96 6.01 12.71 -18.57
CA GLN A 96 6.43 14.04 -19.09
C GLN A 96 7.75 14.52 -18.45
N ARG A 97 8.02 14.17 -17.19
CA ARG A 97 9.30 14.46 -16.54
C ARG A 97 10.43 13.51 -16.96
N GLY A 98 10.16 12.52 -17.80
CA GLY A 98 11.13 11.51 -18.26
C GLY A 98 11.43 10.43 -17.20
N HIS A 99 10.61 10.32 -16.16
CA HIS A 99 10.78 9.34 -15.10
C HIS A 99 9.98 8.04 -15.38
N THR A 100 10.37 6.97 -14.72
CA THR A 100 9.69 5.66 -14.86
C THR A 100 8.55 5.54 -13.83
N PRO A 101 7.27 5.40 -14.27
CA PRO A 101 6.17 5.17 -13.33
C PRO A 101 6.25 3.77 -12.70
N ILE A 102 6.12 3.70 -11.38
CA ILE A 102 6.07 2.46 -10.60
C ILE A 102 4.75 2.45 -9.81
N LEU A 103 3.82 1.58 -10.18
CA LEU A 103 2.60 1.34 -9.40
C LEU A 103 2.94 0.42 -8.23
N CYS A 104 2.67 0.84 -6.99
CA CYS A 104 2.95 0.04 -5.80
C CYS A 104 1.75 -0.03 -4.87
N GLY A 105 1.28 -1.23 -4.53
CA GLY A 105 0.20 -1.33 -3.58
C GLY A 105 -0.31 -2.72 -3.28
N GLY A 106 -1.38 -2.75 -2.48
CA GLY A 106 -2.04 -3.97 -2.03
C GLY A 106 -3.55 -4.02 -2.33
N THR A 107 -4.13 -2.95 -2.88
CA THR A 107 -5.55 -2.93 -3.27
C THR A 107 -5.74 -3.59 -4.64
N GLY A 108 -6.07 -4.89 -4.61
CA GLY A 108 -6.16 -5.72 -5.82
C GLY A 108 -7.08 -5.13 -6.89
N LEU A 109 -8.25 -4.59 -6.48
CA LEU A 109 -9.19 -3.96 -7.41
C LEU A 109 -8.59 -2.76 -8.15
N TYR A 110 -7.78 -1.93 -7.48
CA TYR A 110 -7.13 -0.77 -8.12
C TYR A 110 -6.12 -1.22 -9.17
N ILE A 111 -5.27 -2.17 -8.82
CA ILE A 111 -4.27 -2.72 -9.73
C ILE A 111 -4.94 -3.43 -10.91
N GLU A 112 -5.92 -4.29 -10.65
CA GLU A 112 -6.65 -5.02 -11.67
C GLU A 112 -7.38 -4.07 -12.63
N SER A 113 -8.00 -3.00 -12.11
CA SER A 113 -8.75 -2.06 -12.93
C SER A 113 -7.88 -1.34 -13.97
N LEU A 114 -6.62 -1.08 -13.66
CA LEU A 114 -5.67 -0.49 -14.61
C LEU A 114 -5.16 -1.53 -15.63
N LEU A 115 -4.80 -2.71 -15.15
CA LEU A 115 -4.19 -3.76 -15.99
C LEU A 115 -5.18 -4.46 -16.89
N GLN A 116 -6.48 -4.44 -16.55
CA GLN A 116 -7.57 -5.04 -17.33
C GLN A 116 -8.43 -3.99 -18.07
N GLY A 117 -8.18 -2.71 -17.86
CA GLY A 117 -8.88 -1.64 -18.58
C GLY A 117 -10.36 -1.52 -18.26
N TYR A 118 -10.76 -1.45 -16.98
CA TYR A 118 -12.17 -1.40 -16.60
C TYR A 118 -12.91 -0.16 -17.14
N TYR A 119 -12.22 0.99 -17.18
CA TYR A 119 -12.80 2.26 -17.64
C TYR A 119 -11.92 2.96 -18.69
N ALA A 120 -10.81 2.35 -19.08
CA ALA A 120 -9.86 2.85 -20.06
C ALA A 120 -9.14 1.67 -20.73
N GLU A 121 -8.29 1.93 -21.71
CA GLU A 121 -7.43 0.90 -22.31
C GLU A 121 -6.53 0.22 -21.25
N PRO A 122 -6.36 -1.12 -21.33
CA PRO A 122 -5.47 -1.86 -20.44
C PRO A 122 -4.06 -1.32 -20.47
N LEU A 123 -3.52 -1.07 -19.28
CA LEU A 123 -2.18 -0.52 -19.13
C LEU A 123 -1.10 -1.60 -19.24
N GLN A 124 -0.14 -1.40 -20.14
CA GLN A 124 1.00 -2.31 -20.26
C GLN A 124 1.97 -2.16 -19.11
N SER A 125 2.16 -3.22 -18.34
CA SER A 125 3.06 -3.24 -17.19
C SER A 125 3.68 -4.61 -16.98
N LYS A 126 4.96 -4.65 -16.59
CA LYS A 126 5.54 -5.86 -15.99
C LYS A 126 5.18 -5.89 -14.51
N VAL A 127 4.61 -7.00 -14.07
CA VAL A 127 4.04 -7.15 -12.73
C VAL A 127 4.91 -8.05 -11.87
N PHE A 128 5.31 -7.52 -10.72
CA PHE A 128 6.13 -8.21 -9.73
C PHE A 128 5.36 -8.33 -8.41
N GLY A 129 5.34 -9.53 -7.85
CA GLY A 129 4.71 -9.81 -6.56
C GLY A 129 5.77 -10.05 -5.49
N ILE A 130 5.68 -9.37 -4.35
CA ILE A 130 6.55 -9.66 -3.20
C ILE A 130 5.82 -10.61 -2.27
N MET A 131 6.42 -11.78 -2.02
CA MET A 131 5.81 -12.82 -1.19
C MET A 131 6.78 -13.28 -0.10
N VAL A 132 6.24 -13.52 1.09
CA VAL A 132 6.94 -14.17 2.20
C VAL A 132 6.14 -15.37 2.69
N PRO A 133 6.78 -16.37 3.34
CA PRO A 133 6.07 -17.48 3.96
C PRO A 133 4.96 -17.01 4.90
N ARG A 134 3.91 -17.80 5.00
CA ARG A 134 2.71 -17.46 5.79
C ARG A 134 3.05 -17.16 7.25
N GLU A 135 3.90 -17.93 7.85
CA GLU A 135 4.31 -17.82 9.26
C GLU A 135 5.06 -16.53 9.49
N VAL A 136 6.01 -16.20 8.63
CA VAL A 136 6.77 -14.92 8.66
C VAL A 136 5.83 -13.72 8.50
N ARG A 137 4.90 -13.81 7.57
CA ARG A 137 3.91 -12.74 7.36
C ARG A 137 3.03 -12.54 8.59
N ARG A 138 2.57 -13.62 9.22
CA ARG A 138 1.75 -13.55 10.45
C ARG A 138 2.51 -12.87 11.57
N GLU A 139 3.75 -13.28 11.81
CA GLU A 139 4.61 -12.66 12.83
C GLU A 139 4.83 -11.17 12.55
N ARG A 140 5.14 -10.80 11.30
CA ARG A 140 5.33 -9.40 10.90
C ARG A 140 4.07 -8.57 11.10
N ILE A 141 2.88 -9.12 10.80
CA ILE A 141 1.59 -8.45 11.02
C ILE A 141 1.39 -8.18 12.51
N SER A 142 1.54 -9.20 13.36
CA SER A 142 1.33 -9.08 14.82
C SER A 142 2.31 -8.08 15.43
N ARG A 143 3.60 -8.15 15.06
CA ARG A 143 4.63 -7.20 15.54
C ARG A 143 4.31 -5.76 15.11
N ARG A 144 3.95 -5.55 13.85
CA ARG A 144 3.62 -4.23 13.31
C ARG A 144 2.36 -3.64 13.94
N LEU A 145 1.35 -4.46 14.22
CA LEU A 145 0.16 -4.00 14.91
C LEU A 145 0.48 -3.48 16.31
N ARG A 146 1.27 -4.23 17.11
CA ARG A 146 1.70 -3.80 18.44
C ARG A 146 2.48 -2.49 18.37
N GLN A 147 3.49 -2.43 17.51
CA GLN A 147 4.30 -1.23 17.30
C GLN A 147 3.42 0.00 17.01
N ARG A 148 2.44 -0.10 16.13
CA ARG A 148 1.56 1.02 15.77
C ARG A 148 0.62 1.44 16.89
N LEU A 149 0.14 0.50 17.67
CA LEU A 149 -0.63 0.80 18.87
C LEU A 149 0.23 1.58 19.87
N ASP A 150 1.48 1.15 20.07
CA ASP A 150 2.45 1.82 20.95
C ASP A 150 2.85 3.21 20.43
N GLU A 151 2.93 3.39 19.10
CA GLU A 151 3.19 4.67 18.42
C GLU A 151 2.00 5.64 18.46
N GLY A 152 0.84 5.22 18.96
CA GLY A 152 -0.32 6.10 19.17
C GLY A 152 -1.44 5.96 18.16
N MET A 153 -1.63 4.80 17.51
CA MET A 153 -2.73 4.59 16.57
C MET A 153 -4.11 4.86 17.18
N VAL A 154 -4.30 4.57 18.46
CA VAL A 154 -5.56 4.90 19.15
C VAL A 154 -5.77 6.42 19.24
N ALA A 155 -4.70 7.17 19.54
CA ALA A 155 -4.75 8.63 19.57
C ALA A 155 -4.98 9.24 18.17
N GLU A 156 -4.44 8.64 17.11
CA GLU A 156 -4.72 9.05 15.72
C GLU A 156 -6.21 8.97 15.42
N VAL A 157 -6.86 7.86 15.77
CA VAL A 157 -8.31 7.68 15.54
C VAL A 157 -9.14 8.60 16.42
N GLN A 158 -8.76 8.79 17.69
CA GLN A 158 -9.40 9.74 18.58
C GLN A 158 -9.33 11.16 18.02
N GLY A 159 -8.17 11.58 17.50
CA GLY A 159 -8.02 12.89 16.88
C GLY A 159 -8.96 13.11 15.70
N LEU A 160 -9.17 12.11 14.86
CA LEU A 160 -10.13 12.19 13.75
C LEU A 160 -11.57 12.34 14.24
N LEU A 161 -11.96 11.64 15.31
CA LEU A 161 -13.26 11.79 15.94
C LEU A 161 -13.46 13.18 16.54
N ASP A 162 -12.44 13.72 17.21
CA ASP A 162 -12.45 15.05 17.83
C ASP A 162 -12.52 16.16 16.76
N GLU A 163 -11.97 15.95 15.59
CA GLU A 163 -12.10 16.83 14.42
C GLU A 163 -13.46 16.72 13.72
N GLY A 164 -14.35 15.85 14.19
CA GLY A 164 -15.71 15.71 13.70
C GLY A 164 -15.88 14.69 12.56
N VAL A 165 -14.89 13.84 12.29
CA VAL A 165 -15.09 12.73 11.34
C VAL A 165 -16.10 11.73 11.94
N PRO A 166 -17.22 11.41 11.26
CA PRO A 166 -18.24 10.54 11.82
C PRO A 166 -17.69 9.13 12.12
N ALA A 167 -18.02 8.59 13.30
CA ALA A 167 -17.60 7.24 13.70
C ALA A 167 -18.02 6.17 12.68
N GLU A 168 -19.21 6.29 12.10
CA GLU A 168 -19.68 5.39 11.04
C GLU A 168 -18.78 5.42 9.80
N GLN A 169 -18.24 6.58 9.45
CA GLN A 169 -17.31 6.71 8.31
C GLN A 169 -15.97 6.05 8.61
N LEU A 170 -15.42 6.24 9.81
CA LEU A 170 -14.19 5.55 10.25
C LEU A 170 -14.38 4.03 10.26
N ILE A 171 -15.53 3.54 10.72
CA ILE A 171 -15.87 2.11 10.68
C ILE A 171 -15.90 1.59 9.24
N ARG A 172 -16.39 2.36 8.28
CA ARG A 172 -16.42 1.99 6.86
C ARG A 172 -15.04 1.91 6.21
N TYR A 173 -14.05 2.65 6.69
CA TYR A 173 -12.67 2.52 6.20
C TYR A 173 -12.05 1.16 6.53
N GLY A 174 -12.65 0.41 7.45
CA GLY A 174 -12.30 -0.97 7.77
C GLY A 174 -11.07 -1.13 8.64
N LEU A 175 -10.76 -2.38 8.97
CA LEU A 175 -9.59 -2.82 9.73
C LEU A 175 -9.31 -1.90 10.95
N GLU A 176 -8.15 -1.28 10.99
CA GLU A 176 -7.64 -0.50 12.12
C GLU A 176 -8.66 0.56 12.56
N TYR A 177 -9.15 1.37 11.64
CA TYR A 177 -10.12 2.43 11.96
C TYR A 177 -11.43 1.89 12.49
N LYS A 178 -11.92 0.77 11.94
CA LYS A 178 -13.13 0.12 12.43
C LYS A 178 -13.00 -0.32 13.88
N PHE A 179 -11.99 -1.12 14.17
CA PHE A 179 -11.90 -1.75 15.50
C PHE A 179 -11.48 -0.75 16.57
N VAL A 180 -10.58 0.19 16.25
CA VAL A 180 -10.21 1.26 17.19
C VAL A 180 -11.39 2.20 17.46
N THR A 181 -12.18 2.56 16.45
CA THR A 181 -13.40 3.36 16.65
C THR A 181 -14.40 2.62 17.54
N LEU A 182 -14.62 1.31 17.34
CA LEU A 182 -15.50 0.51 18.19
C LEU A 182 -15.01 0.47 19.64
N HIS A 183 -13.71 0.47 19.87
CA HIS A 183 -13.14 0.58 21.21
C HIS A 183 -13.40 1.99 21.80
N LEU A 184 -13.08 3.04 21.08
CA LEU A 184 -13.23 4.42 21.52
C LEU A 184 -14.70 4.80 21.81
N THR A 185 -15.64 4.18 21.11
CA THR A 185 -17.09 4.36 21.34
C THR A 185 -17.66 3.42 22.40
N GLY A 186 -16.83 2.66 23.11
CA GLY A 186 -17.23 1.80 24.22
C GLY A 186 -17.91 0.48 23.81
N VAL A 187 -17.86 0.11 22.52
CA VAL A 187 -18.45 -1.15 22.03
C VAL A 187 -17.56 -2.35 22.33
N LEU A 188 -16.23 -2.16 22.27
CA LEU A 188 -15.23 -3.22 22.51
C LEU A 188 -14.29 -2.83 23.64
N ALA A 189 -13.94 -3.78 24.51
CA ALA A 189 -12.78 -3.64 25.39
C ALA A 189 -11.47 -3.62 24.58
N TYR A 190 -10.39 -3.08 25.15
CA TYR A 190 -9.11 -2.95 24.44
C TYR A 190 -8.55 -4.31 23.96
N ASP A 191 -8.55 -5.32 24.84
CA ASP A 191 -8.02 -6.64 24.49
C ASP A 191 -8.86 -7.34 23.42
N GLU A 192 -10.18 -7.10 23.45
CA GLU A 192 -11.09 -7.61 22.42
C GLU A 192 -10.85 -6.90 21.09
N MET A 193 -10.73 -5.58 21.09
CA MET A 193 -10.35 -4.79 19.92
C MET A 193 -9.05 -5.29 19.29
N TYR A 194 -7.99 -5.48 20.11
CA TYR A 194 -6.70 -5.99 19.65
C TYR A 194 -6.83 -7.35 18.96
N SER A 195 -7.48 -8.31 19.63
CA SER A 195 -7.64 -9.69 19.13
C SER A 195 -8.42 -9.75 17.83
N LEU A 196 -9.53 -9.01 17.74
CA LEU A 196 -10.37 -8.94 16.55
C LEU A 196 -9.64 -8.25 15.39
N LEU A 197 -8.93 -7.16 15.67
CA LEU A 197 -8.15 -6.43 14.67
C LEU A 197 -7.01 -7.29 14.11
N GLU A 198 -6.23 -7.94 14.96
CA GLU A 198 -5.15 -8.83 14.54
C GLU A 198 -5.69 -9.93 13.59
N THR A 199 -6.80 -10.57 14.00
CA THR A 199 -7.48 -11.58 13.17
C THR A 199 -7.93 -11.00 11.82
N ALA A 200 -8.51 -9.81 11.83
CA ALA A 200 -9.00 -9.15 10.62
C ALA A 200 -7.85 -8.81 9.64
N ILE A 201 -6.68 -8.39 10.14
CA ILE A 201 -5.51 -8.12 9.31
C ILE A 201 -4.96 -9.41 8.68
N HIS A 202 -4.91 -10.51 9.43
CA HIS A 202 -4.51 -11.81 8.89
C HIS A 202 -5.45 -12.27 7.77
N GLN A 203 -6.76 -12.11 7.96
CA GLN A 203 -7.75 -12.44 6.94
C GLN A 203 -7.65 -11.51 5.72
N PHE A 204 -7.37 -10.22 5.93
CA PHE A 204 -7.14 -9.27 4.86
C PHE A 204 -5.94 -9.66 3.99
N ALA A 205 -4.80 -9.99 4.61
CA ALA A 205 -3.62 -10.47 3.89
C ALA A 205 -3.90 -11.75 3.07
N LYS A 206 -4.73 -12.66 3.60
CA LYS A 206 -5.18 -13.85 2.85
C LYS A 206 -6.04 -13.45 1.64
N ARG A 207 -7.00 -12.53 1.81
CA ARG A 207 -7.84 -12.04 0.69
C ARG A 207 -7.02 -11.35 -0.40
N GLN A 208 -6.00 -10.56 -0.03
CA GLN A 208 -5.09 -9.95 -1.00
C GLN A 208 -4.39 -11.02 -1.85
N MET A 209 -3.85 -12.07 -1.22
CA MET A 209 -3.21 -13.17 -1.97
C MET A 209 -4.18 -13.93 -2.86
N THR A 210 -5.41 -14.18 -2.39
CA THR A 210 -6.46 -14.80 -3.20
C THR A 210 -6.80 -13.95 -4.42
N TRP A 211 -6.85 -12.62 -4.24
CA TRP A 211 -7.08 -11.69 -5.35
C TRP A 211 -5.97 -11.76 -6.39
N PHE A 212 -4.71 -11.65 -5.97
CA PHE A 212 -3.57 -11.68 -6.88
C PHE A 212 -3.47 -13.00 -7.66
N ARG A 213 -3.66 -14.13 -7.00
CA ARG A 213 -3.76 -15.44 -7.69
C ARG A 213 -4.92 -15.48 -8.67
N GLY A 214 -6.05 -14.89 -8.32
CA GLY A 214 -7.18 -14.77 -9.24
C GLY A 214 -6.87 -13.92 -10.46
N MET A 215 -6.01 -12.91 -10.37
CA MET A 215 -5.53 -12.15 -11.53
C MET A 215 -4.69 -13.04 -12.47
N GLU A 216 -3.89 -13.96 -11.95
CA GLU A 216 -3.15 -14.94 -12.77
C GLU A 216 -4.09 -15.97 -13.39
N GLU A 217 -4.88 -16.66 -12.57
CA GLU A 217 -5.68 -17.81 -12.99
C GLU A 217 -6.86 -17.45 -13.89
N ARG A 218 -7.55 -16.34 -13.58
CA ARG A 218 -8.80 -15.95 -14.27
C ARG A 218 -8.61 -14.86 -15.32
N ARG A 219 -7.55 -14.06 -15.20
CA ARG A 219 -7.30 -12.91 -16.08
C ARG A 219 -6.06 -13.08 -16.95
N GLY A 220 -5.30 -14.16 -16.77
CA GLY A 220 -4.09 -14.43 -17.56
C GLY A 220 -2.95 -13.44 -17.33
N LEU A 221 -2.96 -12.68 -16.22
CA LEU A 221 -1.84 -11.80 -15.88
C LEU A 221 -0.65 -12.63 -15.43
N THR A 222 0.53 -12.31 -15.94
CA THR A 222 1.78 -12.90 -15.44
C THR A 222 2.31 -12.06 -14.29
N ILE A 223 2.44 -12.66 -13.11
CA ILE A 223 3.05 -12.03 -11.94
C ILE A 223 4.39 -12.74 -11.67
N HIS A 224 5.48 -11.99 -11.73
CA HIS A 224 6.81 -12.51 -11.36
C HIS A 224 6.97 -12.42 -9.84
N TRP A 225 6.81 -13.56 -9.16
CA TRP A 225 6.91 -13.62 -7.70
C TRP A 225 8.35 -13.59 -7.22
N ILE A 226 8.67 -12.61 -6.38
CA ILE A 226 9.98 -12.38 -5.77
C ILE A 226 9.94 -12.82 -4.31
N ASP A 227 10.93 -13.58 -3.87
CA ASP A 227 11.07 -13.97 -2.47
C ASP A 227 11.36 -12.73 -1.60
N GLY A 228 10.40 -12.39 -0.74
CA GLY A 228 10.51 -11.25 0.17
C GLY A 228 11.51 -11.44 1.32
N LEU A 229 12.10 -12.63 1.47
CA LEU A 229 13.15 -12.90 2.47
C LEU A 229 14.56 -12.57 1.95
N LEU A 230 14.73 -12.44 0.64
CA LEU A 230 16.01 -12.04 0.06
C LEU A 230 16.46 -10.66 0.60
N PRO A 231 17.76 -10.38 0.62
CA PRO A 231 18.27 -9.03 0.85
C PRO A 231 17.66 -8.01 -0.13
N LEU A 232 17.49 -6.76 0.32
CA LEU A 232 16.82 -5.72 -0.48
C LEU A 232 17.47 -5.57 -1.87
N GLN A 233 18.79 -5.52 -1.92
CA GLN A 233 19.53 -5.34 -3.17
C GLN A 233 19.30 -6.51 -4.15
N GLU A 234 19.28 -7.74 -3.65
CA GLU A 234 19.02 -8.91 -4.49
C GLU A 234 17.61 -8.90 -5.09
N LYS A 235 16.60 -8.48 -4.31
CA LYS A 235 15.22 -8.29 -4.81
C LYS A 235 15.20 -7.28 -5.96
N VAL A 236 15.86 -6.13 -5.78
CA VAL A 236 15.92 -5.07 -6.78
C VAL A 236 16.63 -5.56 -8.05
N GLU A 237 17.78 -6.22 -7.93
CA GLU A 237 18.53 -6.77 -9.08
C GLU A 237 17.72 -7.84 -9.82
N GLN A 238 17.00 -8.70 -9.11
CA GLN A 238 16.12 -9.70 -9.72
C GLN A 238 14.99 -9.04 -10.51
N ILE A 239 14.35 -8.01 -9.96
CA ILE A 239 13.29 -7.24 -10.63
C ILE A 239 13.87 -6.57 -11.90
N LEU A 240 15.02 -5.91 -11.79
CA LEU A 240 15.66 -5.23 -12.93
C LEU A 240 16.04 -6.18 -14.07
N ARG A 241 16.54 -7.37 -13.73
CA ARG A 241 16.85 -8.39 -14.72
C ARG A 241 15.58 -8.82 -15.46
N LEU A 242 14.54 -9.23 -14.73
CA LEU A 242 13.27 -9.67 -15.32
C LEU A 242 12.56 -8.54 -16.07
N ALA A 243 12.75 -7.28 -15.68
CA ALA A 243 12.14 -6.14 -16.37
C ALA A 243 12.72 -5.90 -17.77
N ARG A 244 13.93 -6.37 -18.05
CA ARG A 244 14.61 -6.23 -19.37
C ARG A 244 14.27 -7.35 -20.36
N GLU A 245 13.83 -8.50 -19.87
CA GLU A 245 13.34 -9.63 -20.67
C GLU A 245 11.96 -9.31 -21.27
#